data_8708064c9aa928ce89842b1c99fe0da0
#
_entry.id   8708064c9aa928ce89842b1c99fe0da0
#
_cell.length_a   1.000
_cell.length_b   1.000
_cell.length_c   1.000
_cell.angle_alpha   90.00
_cell.angle_beta   90.00
_cell.angle_gamma   90.00
#
_symmetry.space_group_name_H-M   'P 1'
#
loop_
_entity.id
_entity.type
_entity.pdbx_description
1 polymer ?
#
loop_
_entity_poly.entity_id
_entity_poly.type
_entity_poly.pdbx_seq_one_letter_code
_entity_poly.pdbx_strand_id
1 'polypeptide(L)'
;MSRTGARPRVLVVGAGLAGTATAIRLLHFARRPLEIVLLERRPDYRSAGVAYHRDGNPWDHVFNIQAGRMSVFREDVLDFIRWANQEADRRDWPRYWAAQEFTEQGPAPRRIFQDYLDDRLAEARRESRPGVDLVEADGEALDMDACDRGFEVTVGHLSANGLDGLRPGPLPGTEVLGTDHVVLATGLELTELPFAAEVAGHPSFVRNPYSATGVRKLAQLPSDATVAIVGSALSAYDSAGMLLRNGHTGRIRLISKSGTIFRTYPDTHEHGVLRLPRPDTLLEPYRNRGEFLARVRTAWRTACSTVRENHPDIASAVVPERVAKAWEPYLPEAIERIPTKELRCLLDEFATTIAALRVGAVEHTMGVIEHAMRPPDGPVELVLGKVRAITPAQSGRLLISVVAQHERHSVEADLVVSNFGRESDYAKVGQPLWRNLLRKGIAAPHERTGRGLEVDECGTLLGADGRPAGPISTVGALREGDEIVRHGRTGAFTFNLAAIKNHSVSVAAHVIEQLELRQDGLNDIAARHPHYRSYASNPEEAARAALEESVVLEVRRLATREREQREALDSRLNASILSLGGLPALPTNVSRPDRLIRAVVNRVAVERLNDVSVTPRQLRRQLGIGNVDNLEG
;
A
#
# COMPACT_ATOMS: atom_id res chain seq x y z
N MET A 1 -36.88 0.52 9.00
CA MET A 1 -37.29 1.92 8.72
C MET A 1 -36.30 2.48 7.70
N SER A 2 -36.77 2.88 6.54
CA SER A 2 -35.97 3.47 5.48
C SER A 2 -35.35 4.79 5.95
N ARG A 3 -34.03 4.99 5.77
CA ARG A 3 -33.29 6.25 6.01
C ARG A 3 -33.66 7.34 4.99
N THR A 4 -34.94 7.49 4.65
CA THR A 4 -35.41 8.50 3.70
C THR A 4 -35.10 9.89 4.24
N GLY A 5 -34.14 10.60 3.66
CA GLY A 5 -33.67 11.92 4.09
C GLY A 5 -32.37 11.93 4.91
N ALA A 6 -31.79 10.78 5.28
CA ALA A 6 -30.49 10.71 5.94
C ALA A 6 -29.35 10.94 4.93
N ARG A 7 -28.28 11.61 5.39
CA ARG A 7 -27.06 11.78 4.61
C ARG A 7 -26.49 10.42 4.19
N PRO A 8 -25.85 10.29 3.02
CA PRO A 8 -25.17 9.07 2.60
C PRO A 8 -24.10 8.65 3.61
N ARG A 9 -23.84 7.35 3.66
CA ARG A 9 -22.82 6.74 4.49
C ARG A 9 -21.85 5.92 3.66
N VAL A 10 -20.56 6.18 3.82
CA VAL A 10 -19.46 5.33 3.31
C VAL A 10 -18.85 4.57 4.48
N LEU A 11 -18.82 3.25 4.39
CA LEU A 11 -18.13 2.40 5.34
C LEU A 11 -16.76 2.00 4.78
N VAL A 12 -15.69 2.38 5.43
CA VAL A 12 -14.32 1.94 5.14
C VAL A 12 -13.96 0.81 6.10
N VAL A 13 -13.81 -0.41 5.60
CA VAL A 13 -13.50 -1.61 6.39
C VAL A 13 -11.99 -1.82 6.44
N GLY A 14 -11.41 -1.59 7.60
CA GLY A 14 -9.97 -1.59 7.87
C GLY A 14 -9.41 -0.17 7.92
N ALA A 15 -8.94 0.24 9.11
CA ALA A 15 -8.35 1.55 9.37
C ALA A 15 -6.81 1.54 9.36
N GLY A 16 -6.18 0.59 8.68
CA GLY A 16 -4.75 0.63 8.41
C GLY A 16 -4.40 1.70 7.37
N LEU A 17 -3.16 1.72 6.89
CA LEU A 17 -2.67 2.70 5.91
C LEU A 17 -3.64 2.94 4.72
N ALA A 18 -4.17 1.87 4.11
CA ALA A 18 -5.02 1.99 2.93
C ALA A 18 -6.38 2.65 3.26
N GLY A 19 -7.02 2.22 4.34
CA GLY A 19 -8.29 2.79 4.76
C GLY A 19 -8.16 4.23 5.24
N THR A 20 -7.14 4.52 6.04
CA THR A 20 -6.85 5.89 6.52
C THR A 20 -6.54 6.83 5.37
N ALA A 21 -5.67 6.42 4.42
CA ALA A 21 -5.41 7.22 3.23
C ALA A 21 -6.68 7.48 2.41
N THR A 22 -7.57 6.49 2.30
CA THR A 22 -8.84 6.66 1.59
C THR A 22 -9.81 7.56 2.35
N ALA A 23 -9.89 7.43 3.68
CA ALA A 23 -10.70 8.32 4.52
C ALA A 23 -10.25 9.79 4.41
N ILE A 24 -8.93 10.05 4.42
CA ILE A 24 -8.36 11.38 4.17
C ILE A 24 -8.84 11.93 2.83
N ARG A 25 -8.81 11.11 1.77
CA ARG A 25 -9.27 11.54 0.44
C ARG A 25 -10.77 11.76 0.36
N LEU A 26 -11.57 10.92 1.00
CA LEU A 26 -13.02 11.11 1.09
C LEU A 26 -13.37 12.41 1.78
N LEU A 27 -12.72 12.73 2.92
CA LEU A 27 -12.88 14.00 3.63
C LEU A 27 -12.53 15.21 2.76
N HIS A 28 -11.46 15.11 1.97
CA HIS A 28 -11.03 16.19 1.08
C HIS A 28 -11.93 16.35 -0.16
N PHE A 29 -12.49 15.26 -0.69
CA PHE A 29 -13.22 15.29 -1.95
C PHE A 29 -14.73 15.50 -1.77
N ALA A 30 -15.29 15.10 -0.63
CA ALA A 30 -16.73 15.25 -0.36
C ALA A 30 -17.13 16.74 -0.34
N ARG A 31 -18.15 17.11 -1.11
CA ARG A 31 -18.69 18.47 -1.20
C ARG A 31 -20.07 18.59 -0.62
N ARG A 32 -20.72 17.47 -0.37
CA ARG A 32 -22.05 17.37 0.20
C ARG A 32 -22.00 16.63 1.53
N PRO A 33 -23.02 16.77 2.38
CA PRO A 33 -23.09 16.05 3.64
C PRO A 33 -22.87 14.56 3.44
N LEU A 34 -21.90 13.99 4.15
CA LEU A 34 -21.45 12.61 4.05
C LEU A 34 -21.02 12.11 5.43
N GLU A 35 -21.43 10.91 5.79
CA GLU A 35 -20.90 10.22 6.96
C GLU A 35 -19.90 9.15 6.51
N ILE A 36 -18.67 9.28 6.95
CA ILE A 36 -17.58 8.31 6.69
C ILE A 36 -17.39 7.52 7.98
N VAL A 37 -17.59 6.21 7.94
CA VAL A 37 -17.32 5.31 9.07
C VAL A 37 -16.05 4.55 8.78
N LEU A 38 -15.03 4.74 9.61
CA LEU A 38 -13.75 4.05 9.53
C LEU A 38 -13.71 2.94 10.56
N LEU A 39 -13.91 1.69 10.12
CA LEU A 39 -14.04 0.51 10.96
C LEU A 39 -12.72 -0.25 11.09
N GLU A 40 -12.27 -0.52 12.32
CA GLU A 40 -11.07 -1.32 12.59
C GLU A 40 -11.37 -2.44 13.60
N ARG A 41 -10.97 -3.67 13.26
CA ARG A 41 -11.08 -4.82 14.15
C ARG A 41 -10.06 -4.83 15.28
N ARG A 42 -8.96 -4.10 15.11
CA ARG A 42 -7.86 -3.98 16.07
C ARG A 42 -7.56 -2.51 16.34
N PRO A 43 -8.05 -1.95 17.46
CA PRO A 43 -7.87 -0.54 17.76
C PRO A 43 -6.43 -0.06 17.77
N ASP A 44 -5.47 -0.93 18.16
CA ASP A 44 -4.03 -0.68 18.15
C ASP A 44 -3.44 -0.53 16.73
N TYR A 45 -4.16 -0.97 15.69
CA TYR A 45 -3.73 -0.89 14.29
C TYR A 45 -4.30 0.32 13.54
N ARG A 46 -5.09 1.16 14.19
CA ARG A 46 -5.63 2.37 13.54
C ARG A 46 -4.53 3.22 12.94
N SER A 47 -4.81 3.82 11.81
CA SER A 47 -3.93 4.60 10.95
C SER A 47 -2.70 3.86 10.41
N ALA A 48 -2.20 2.87 11.13
CA ALA A 48 -0.93 2.22 10.87
C ALA A 48 -1.05 0.85 10.20
N GLY A 49 -2.06 0.04 10.57
CA GLY A 49 -2.10 -1.37 10.21
C GLY A 49 -0.91 -2.15 10.78
N VAL A 50 -0.73 -3.39 10.33
CA VAL A 50 0.33 -4.27 10.82
C VAL A 50 1.75 -3.75 10.57
N ALA A 51 1.96 -2.95 9.53
CA ALA A 51 3.29 -2.57 9.09
C ALA A 51 3.90 -1.41 9.88
N TYR A 52 3.09 -0.56 10.51
CA TYR A 52 3.55 0.71 11.08
C TYR A 52 3.11 0.96 12.51
N HIS A 53 2.26 0.10 13.11
CA HIS A 53 1.80 0.34 14.48
C HIS A 53 2.95 0.31 15.50
N ARG A 54 2.86 1.19 16.50
CA ARG A 54 3.94 1.48 17.45
C ARG A 54 4.44 0.26 18.21
N ASP A 55 3.53 -0.59 18.68
CA ASP A 55 3.88 -1.73 19.54
C ASP A 55 4.56 -2.89 18.79
N GLY A 56 4.35 -2.96 17.48
CA GLY A 56 4.99 -3.96 16.60
C GLY A 56 6.24 -3.44 15.90
N ASN A 57 6.55 -2.15 16.05
CA ASN A 57 7.70 -1.52 15.42
C ASN A 57 8.54 -0.75 16.46
N PRO A 58 9.56 -1.39 17.05
CA PRO A 58 10.55 -0.69 17.86
C PRO A 58 11.28 0.38 17.05
N TRP A 59 11.97 1.28 17.73
CA TRP A 59 12.68 2.40 17.10
C TRP A 59 13.74 1.99 16.08
N ASP A 60 14.25 0.75 16.18
CA ASP A 60 15.23 0.17 15.25
C ASP A 60 14.61 -0.33 13.94
N HIS A 61 13.29 -0.48 13.89
CA HIS A 61 12.60 -0.81 12.65
C HIS A 61 12.41 0.44 11.81
N VAL A 62 13.27 0.61 10.82
CA VAL A 62 13.17 1.72 9.86
C VAL A 62 12.41 1.29 8.61
N PHE A 63 11.99 2.26 7.81
CA PHE A 63 11.42 1.97 6.49
C PHE A 63 12.40 1.22 5.60
N ASN A 64 11.87 0.37 4.75
CA ASN A 64 12.65 -0.32 3.72
C ASN A 64 13.02 0.58 2.54
N ILE A 65 12.47 1.78 2.50
CA ILE A 65 12.69 2.82 1.49
C ILE A 65 13.06 4.12 2.20
N GLN A 66 13.62 5.05 1.46
CA GLN A 66 14.01 6.36 1.99
C GLN A 66 12.79 7.15 2.47
N ALA A 67 13.00 7.98 3.51
CA ALA A 67 11.97 8.79 4.15
C ALA A 67 11.27 9.75 3.17
N GLY A 68 11.98 10.30 2.18
CA GLY A 68 11.41 11.16 1.14
C GLY A 68 10.36 10.49 0.24
N ARG A 69 10.12 9.19 0.40
CA ARG A 69 9.07 8.45 -0.34
C ARG A 69 7.88 8.06 0.52
N MET A 70 7.90 8.46 1.79
CA MET A 70 6.91 8.02 2.78
C MET A 70 5.69 8.94 2.89
N SER A 71 5.58 9.99 2.11
CA SER A 71 4.35 10.80 2.09
C SER A 71 3.13 9.96 1.70
N VAL A 72 2.01 10.12 2.42
CA VAL A 72 0.71 9.54 2.06
C VAL A 72 0.10 10.23 0.83
N PHE A 73 0.60 11.40 0.48
CA PHE A 73 0.18 12.17 -0.68
C PHE A 73 1.09 11.92 -1.87
N ARG A 74 0.50 11.58 -3.02
CA ARG A 74 1.25 11.35 -4.26
C ARG A 74 1.82 12.64 -4.84
N GLU A 75 1.06 13.69 -4.77
CA GLU A 75 1.34 15.04 -5.30
C GLU A 75 2.32 15.83 -4.43
N ASP A 76 2.51 15.41 -3.18
CA ASP A 76 3.40 16.03 -2.24
C ASP A 76 4.31 14.99 -1.57
N VAL A 77 5.44 14.72 -2.20
CA VAL A 77 6.37 13.68 -1.77
C VAL A 77 7.11 14.02 -0.49
N LEU A 78 7.27 15.32 -0.20
CA LEU A 78 8.02 15.80 0.95
C LEU A 78 7.14 16.02 2.19
N ASP A 79 5.84 15.81 2.10
CA ASP A 79 4.93 16.03 3.21
C ASP A 79 5.32 15.28 4.49
N PHE A 80 5.75 14.01 4.38
CA PHE A 80 6.24 13.26 5.54
C PHE A 80 7.52 13.88 6.13
N ILE A 81 8.45 14.34 5.30
CA ILE A 81 9.69 14.97 5.74
C ILE A 81 9.40 16.28 6.47
N ARG A 82 8.53 17.12 5.91
CA ARG A 82 8.12 18.37 6.57
C ARG A 82 7.44 18.10 7.90
N TRP A 83 6.47 17.18 7.91
CA TRP A 83 5.82 16.77 9.15
C TRP A 83 6.84 16.31 10.19
N ALA A 84 7.72 15.38 9.82
CA ALA A 84 8.69 14.82 10.73
C ALA A 84 9.65 15.88 11.31
N ASN A 85 10.08 16.88 10.52
CA ASN A 85 11.01 17.92 10.95
C ASN A 85 10.36 19.10 11.66
N GLN A 86 9.11 19.44 11.35
CA GLN A 86 8.50 20.71 11.78
C GLN A 86 7.23 20.54 12.62
N GLU A 87 6.49 19.44 12.46
CA GLU A 87 5.16 19.26 13.05
C GLU A 87 5.13 18.15 14.12
N ALA A 88 5.96 17.11 13.98
CA ALA A 88 5.94 15.95 14.86
C ALA A 88 6.29 16.29 16.31
N ASP A 89 5.52 15.79 17.25
CA ASP A 89 5.86 15.84 18.67
C ASP A 89 6.97 14.83 18.99
N ARG A 90 8.18 15.35 19.19
CA ARG A 90 9.39 14.54 19.41
C ARG A 90 9.77 14.37 20.88
N ARG A 91 8.95 14.84 21.83
CA ARG A 91 9.29 14.85 23.26
C ARG A 91 9.60 13.47 23.82
N ASP A 92 8.86 12.44 23.35
CA ASP A 92 9.01 11.06 23.80
C ASP A 92 9.89 10.20 22.86
N TRP A 93 10.54 10.84 21.89
CA TRP A 93 11.43 10.11 20.99
C TRP A 93 12.79 9.86 21.64
N PRO A 94 13.47 8.73 21.37
CA PRO A 94 14.85 8.53 21.77
C PRO A 94 15.73 9.67 21.29
N ARG A 95 16.71 10.06 22.12
CA ARG A 95 17.60 11.21 21.86
C ARG A 95 18.16 11.23 20.44
N TYR A 96 18.56 10.06 19.92
CA TYR A 96 19.08 9.95 18.56
C TYR A 96 18.04 10.42 17.53
N TRP A 97 16.82 9.89 17.56
CA TRP A 97 15.78 10.23 16.61
C TRP A 97 15.18 11.62 16.83
N ALA A 98 15.13 12.06 18.08
CA ALA A 98 14.65 13.41 18.41
C ALA A 98 15.57 14.51 17.87
N ALA A 99 16.89 14.25 17.82
CA ALA A 99 17.88 15.18 17.28
C ALA A 99 18.13 15.03 15.77
N GLN A 100 17.56 13.99 15.13
CA GLN A 100 17.78 13.69 13.71
C GLN A 100 17.02 14.68 12.83
N GLU A 101 17.71 15.27 11.87
CA GLU A 101 17.07 15.91 10.72
C GLU A 101 16.77 14.85 9.66
N PHE A 102 15.50 14.70 9.31
CA PHE A 102 15.09 13.74 8.29
C PHE A 102 15.30 14.33 6.91
N THR A 103 15.99 13.57 6.05
CA THR A 103 16.29 13.92 4.66
C THR A 103 15.57 13.00 3.69
N GLU A 104 15.52 13.38 2.42
CA GLU A 104 14.87 12.57 1.38
C GLU A 104 15.49 11.17 1.25
N GLN A 105 16.80 11.06 1.40
CA GLN A 105 17.58 9.83 1.23
C GLN A 105 17.72 9.02 2.53
N GLY A 106 17.53 9.69 3.67
CA GLY A 106 17.77 9.11 4.99
C GLY A 106 16.73 8.07 5.43
N PRO A 107 17.07 7.30 6.48
CA PRO A 107 16.14 6.39 7.14
C PRO A 107 15.17 7.15 8.04
N ALA A 108 14.00 6.53 8.32
CA ALA A 108 13.12 6.97 9.39
C ALA A 108 12.45 5.78 10.07
N PRO A 109 12.14 5.85 11.39
CA PRO A 109 11.47 4.77 12.11
C PRO A 109 10.06 4.52 11.59
N ARG A 110 9.66 3.26 11.43
CA ARG A 110 8.31 2.92 10.96
C ARG A 110 7.21 3.38 11.91
N ARG A 111 7.48 3.36 13.21
CA ARG A 111 6.48 3.70 14.23
C ARG A 111 5.98 5.14 14.16
N ILE A 112 6.82 6.09 13.73
CA ILE A 112 6.39 7.49 13.61
C ILE A 112 5.42 7.72 12.44
N PHE A 113 5.30 6.76 11.55
CA PHE A 113 4.34 6.84 10.44
C PHE A 113 2.89 6.72 10.91
N GLN A 114 2.65 6.06 12.03
CA GLN A 114 1.34 6.06 12.67
C GLN A 114 0.96 7.47 13.11
N ASP A 115 1.87 8.17 13.80
CA ASP A 115 1.66 9.54 14.25
C ASP A 115 1.39 10.49 13.06
N TYR A 116 2.18 10.34 12.01
CA TYR A 116 1.99 11.09 10.77
C TYR A 116 0.60 10.88 10.14
N LEU A 117 0.13 9.64 10.06
CA LEU A 117 -1.18 9.33 9.51
C LEU A 117 -2.31 9.81 10.41
N ASP A 118 -2.16 9.70 11.73
CA ASP A 118 -3.10 10.24 12.72
C ASP A 118 -3.25 11.76 12.56
N ASP A 119 -2.13 12.47 12.44
CA ASP A 119 -2.12 13.92 12.25
C ASP A 119 -2.77 14.33 10.93
N ARG A 120 -2.45 13.64 9.83
CA ARG A 120 -3.05 13.92 8.51
C ARG A 120 -4.53 13.59 8.46
N LEU A 121 -4.99 12.55 9.17
CA LEU A 121 -6.42 12.24 9.30
C LEU A 121 -7.15 13.31 10.12
N ALA A 122 -6.55 13.71 11.25
CA ALA A 122 -7.10 14.77 12.09
C ALA A 122 -7.14 16.12 11.35
N GLU A 123 -6.13 16.43 10.56
CA GLU A 123 -6.10 17.60 9.68
C GLU A 123 -7.22 17.55 8.65
N ALA A 124 -7.36 16.46 7.90
CA ALA A 124 -8.41 16.29 6.90
C ALA A 124 -9.82 16.41 7.52
N ARG A 125 -10.00 15.90 8.76
CA ARG A 125 -11.25 16.04 9.51
C ARG A 125 -11.56 17.50 9.87
N ARG A 126 -10.57 18.26 10.32
CA ARG A 126 -10.75 19.70 10.64
C ARG A 126 -11.07 20.55 9.41
N GLU A 127 -10.61 20.12 8.25
CA GLU A 127 -10.73 20.83 6.99
C GLU A 127 -11.89 20.36 6.13
N SER A 128 -12.56 19.28 6.55
CA SER A 128 -13.74 18.79 5.88
C SER A 128 -14.86 19.83 5.88
N ARG A 129 -15.74 19.73 4.90
CA ARG A 129 -16.91 20.62 4.81
C ARG A 129 -17.91 20.36 5.95
N PRO A 130 -18.68 21.39 6.31
CA PRO A 130 -19.82 21.21 7.22
C PRO A 130 -20.75 20.09 6.75
N GLY A 131 -21.03 19.15 7.65
CA GLY A 131 -21.84 17.98 7.37
C GLY A 131 -21.08 16.78 6.76
N VAL A 132 -19.77 16.91 6.50
CA VAL A 132 -18.89 15.79 6.18
C VAL A 132 -18.19 15.36 7.46
N ASP A 133 -18.60 14.21 8.00
CA ASP A 133 -18.15 13.74 9.31
C ASP A 133 -17.44 12.39 9.21
N LEU A 134 -16.42 12.21 10.02
CA LEU A 134 -15.72 10.94 10.23
C LEU A 134 -16.10 10.36 11.59
N VAL A 135 -16.59 9.13 11.57
CA VAL A 135 -16.82 8.29 12.75
C VAL A 135 -15.80 7.16 12.74
N GLU A 136 -14.96 7.10 13.75
CA GLU A 136 -14.06 5.97 13.97
C GLU A 136 -14.77 4.92 14.82
N ALA A 137 -14.76 3.67 14.34
CA ALA A 137 -15.46 2.57 14.99
C ALA A 137 -14.53 1.37 15.19
N ASP A 138 -14.68 0.69 16.33
CA ASP A 138 -14.07 -0.60 16.59
C ASP A 138 -15.07 -1.70 16.27
N GLY A 139 -14.62 -2.74 15.56
CA GLY A 139 -15.46 -3.88 15.22
C GLY A 139 -14.93 -4.64 14.00
N GLU A 140 -15.45 -5.83 13.82
CA GLU A 140 -15.07 -6.69 12.70
C GLU A 140 -16.25 -6.87 11.74
N ALA A 141 -16.07 -6.48 10.48
CA ALA A 141 -17.04 -6.80 9.43
C ALA A 141 -17.02 -8.32 9.18
N LEU A 142 -18.16 -8.97 9.34
CA LEU A 142 -18.31 -10.42 9.25
C LEU A 142 -19.03 -10.86 7.98
N ASP A 143 -19.95 -10.05 7.50
CA ASP A 143 -20.78 -10.35 6.33
C ASP A 143 -21.34 -9.07 5.72
N MET A 144 -21.79 -9.15 4.47
CA MET A 144 -22.47 -8.08 3.76
C MET A 144 -23.60 -8.65 2.90
N ASP A 145 -24.73 -7.96 2.89
CA ASP A 145 -25.89 -8.25 2.08
C ASP A 145 -26.29 -7.03 1.27
N ALA A 146 -26.55 -7.21 -0.03
CA ALA A 146 -27.02 -6.14 -0.88
C ALA A 146 -28.43 -5.70 -0.47
N CYS A 147 -28.69 -4.39 -0.50
CA CYS A 147 -29.99 -3.79 -0.27
C CYS A 147 -30.28 -2.69 -1.30
N ASP A 148 -31.49 -2.14 -1.31
CA ASP A 148 -31.95 -1.16 -2.32
C ASP A 148 -31.04 0.04 -2.52
N ARG A 149 -30.26 0.42 -1.51
CA ARG A 149 -29.41 1.63 -1.53
C ARG A 149 -27.92 1.37 -1.42
N GLY A 150 -27.51 0.12 -1.22
CA GLY A 150 -26.10 -0.22 -1.01
C GLY A 150 -25.96 -1.56 -0.32
N PHE A 151 -25.40 -1.58 0.88
CA PHE A 151 -25.16 -2.80 1.64
C PHE A 151 -25.59 -2.68 3.11
N GLU A 152 -26.05 -3.78 3.66
CA GLU A 152 -26.16 -4.03 5.08
C GLU A 152 -24.96 -4.87 5.51
N VAL A 153 -24.13 -4.28 6.38
CA VAL A 153 -22.89 -4.92 6.85
C VAL A 153 -23.10 -5.42 8.28
N THR A 154 -22.93 -6.72 8.47
CA THR A 154 -22.92 -7.33 9.80
C THR A 154 -21.56 -7.13 10.45
N VAL A 155 -21.55 -6.45 11.60
CA VAL A 155 -20.33 -6.13 12.36
C VAL A 155 -20.39 -6.80 13.72
N GLY A 156 -19.33 -7.52 14.07
CA GLY A 156 -19.13 -8.11 15.40
C GLY A 156 -18.42 -7.14 16.33
N HIS A 157 -18.84 -7.13 17.61
CA HIS A 157 -18.21 -6.33 18.68
C HIS A 157 -18.09 -4.83 18.36
N LEU A 158 -19.12 -4.27 17.72
CA LEU A 158 -19.13 -2.87 17.32
C LEU A 158 -19.12 -1.94 18.54
N SER A 159 -18.19 -1.00 18.55
CA SER A 159 -18.12 0.10 19.50
C SER A 159 -17.80 1.39 18.76
N ALA A 160 -18.72 2.34 18.81
CA ALA A 160 -18.55 3.65 18.18
C ALA A 160 -19.37 4.72 18.89
N ASN A 161 -18.80 5.90 19.05
CA ASN A 161 -19.53 7.06 19.55
C ASN A 161 -20.16 7.84 18.38
N GLY A 162 -21.45 8.13 18.49
CA GLY A 162 -22.17 8.95 17.51
C GLY A 162 -22.55 8.23 16.21
N LEU A 163 -22.57 6.90 16.21
CA LEU A 163 -23.02 6.11 15.06
C LEU A 163 -24.50 5.73 15.23
N ASP A 164 -25.36 6.24 14.35
CA ASP A 164 -26.79 6.04 14.37
C ASP A 164 -27.27 4.97 13.37
N GLY A 165 -28.50 4.49 13.57
CA GLY A 165 -29.18 3.59 12.65
C GLY A 165 -28.67 2.14 12.69
N LEU A 166 -28.05 1.74 13.80
CA LEU A 166 -27.66 0.36 14.07
C LEU A 166 -28.91 -0.50 14.36
N ARG A 167 -28.84 -1.76 13.94
CA ARG A 167 -29.87 -2.77 14.23
C ARG A 167 -29.21 -4.03 14.79
N PRO A 168 -29.88 -4.80 15.65
CA PRO A 168 -29.37 -6.10 16.07
C PRO A 168 -29.08 -6.99 14.88
N GLY A 169 -27.92 -7.63 14.90
CA GLY A 169 -27.48 -8.55 13.86
C GLY A 169 -28.04 -9.98 14.06
N PRO A 170 -27.81 -10.86 13.10
CA PRO A 170 -28.32 -12.23 13.12
C PRO A 170 -27.66 -13.14 14.16
N LEU A 171 -26.49 -12.76 14.66
CA LEU A 171 -25.75 -13.52 15.67
C LEU A 171 -25.64 -12.72 16.97
N PRO A 172 -25.56 -13.37 18.14
CA PRO A 172 -25.32 -12.68 19.40
C PRO A 172 -24.05 -11.82 19.35
N GLY A 173 -24.14 -10.57 19.84
CA GLY A 173 -23.01 -9.63 19.85
C GLY A 173 -22.66 -9.06 18.46
N THR A 174 -23.58 -9.17 17.50
CA THR A 174 -23.45 -8.52 16.19
C THR A 174 -24.49 -7.43 15.98
N GLU A 175 -24.11 -6.45 15.18
CA GLU A 175 -24.98 -5.36 14.74
C GLU A 175 -24.95 -5.22 13.22
N VAL A 176 -26.01 -4.68 12.65
CA VAL A 176 -26.13 -4.42 11.22
C VAL A 176 -26.06 -2.93 10.97
N LEU A 177 -25.12 -2.54 10.13
CA LEU A 177 -24.90 -1.17 9.69
C LEU A 177 -25.28 -1.03 8.21
N GLY A 178 -26.31 -0.21 7.94
CA GLY A 178 -26.67 0.15 6.56
C GLY A 178 -25.70 1.20 5.99
N THR A 179 -25.25 1.01 4.77
CA THR A 179 -24.28 1.88 4.08
C THR A 179 -24.62 2.04 2.61
N ASP A 180 -24.37 3.23 2.06
CA ASP A 180 -24.58 3.54 0.64
C ASP A 180 -23.39 3.10 -0.22
N HIS A 181 -22.18 3.00 0.36
CA HIS A 181 -20.96 2.49 -0.32
C HIS A 181 -20.05 1.83 0.71
N VAL A 182 -19.38 0.74 0.32
CA VAL A 182 -18.35 0.05 1.11
C VAL A 182 -17.00 0.17 0.43
N VAL A 183 -15.97 0.56 1.19
CA VAL A 183 -14.57 0.47 0.76
C VAL A 183 -13.87 -0.60 1.57
N LEU A 184 -13.45 -1.67 0.92
CA LEU A 184 -12.68 -2.75 1.54
C LEU A 184 -11.20 -2.40 1.54
N ALA A 185 -10.64 -2.21 2.74
CA ALA A 185 -9.24 -1.86 3.00
C ALA A 185 -8.60 -2.78 4.05
N THR A 186 -9.01 -4.04 4.09
CA THR A 186 -8.68 -5.01 5.14
C THR A 186 -7.20 -5.38 5.24
N GLY A 187 -6.39 -4.99 4.26
CA GLY A 187 -4.94 -5.20 4.28
C GLY A 187 -4.52 -6.64 3.98
N LEU A 188 -3.49 -7.10 4.66
CA LEU A 188 -2.86 -8.40 4.45
C LEU A 188 -3.44 -9.43 5.40
N GLU A 189 -3.82 -10.58 4.86
CA GLU A 189 -4.20 -11.75 5.64
C GLU A 189 -3.00 -12.68 5.85
N LEU A 190 -2.89 -13.26 7.04
CA LEU A 190 -1.79 -14.19 7.32
C LEU A 190 -2.07 -15.55 6.68
N THR A 191 -1.06 -16.08 5.99
CA THR A 191 -1.14 -17.45 5.45
C THR A 191 -1.09 -18.47 6.58
N GLU A 192 -1.78 -19.58 6.43
CA GLU A 192 -1.60 -20.73 7.31
C GLU A 192 -0.22 -21.35 7.10
N LEU A 193 0.38 -21.84 8.19
CA LEU A 193 1.69 -22.48 8.16
C LEU A 193 1.56 -23.97 8.57
N PRO A 194 1.16 -24.87 7.68
CA PRO A 194 0.99 -26.28 8.01
C PRO A 194 2.26 -26.91 8.59
N PHE A 195 3.45 -26.43 8.16
CA PHE A 195 4.75 -26.90 8.67
C PHE A 195 5.04 -26.47 10.11
N ALA A 196 4.27 -25.55 10.67
CA ALA A 196 4.40 -25.04 12.04
C ALA A 196 3.13 -25.24 12.88
N ALA A 197 2.20 -26.08 12.44
CA ALA A 197 0.91 -26.28 13.11
C ALA A 197 1.09 -26.77 14.56
N GLU A 198 2.04 -27.68 14.80
CA GLU A 198 2.33 -28.23 16.13
C GLU A 198 2.90 -27.20 17.13
N VAL A 199 3.48 -26.11 16.62
CA VAL A 199 4.14 -25.09 17.43
C VAL A 199 3.46 -23.73 17.40
N ALA A 200 2.28 -23.63 16.80
CA ALA A 200 1.58 -22.34 16.62
C ALA A 200 1.38 -21.57 17.94
N GLY A 201 1.11 -22.28 19.05
CA GLY A 201 0.99 -21.72 20.40
C GLY A 201 2.26 -21.81 21.27
N HIS A 202 3.37 -22.32 20.74
CA HIS A 202 4.58 -22.56 21.53
C HIS A 202 5.25 -21.22 21.95
N PRO A 203 5.72 -21.08 23.20
CA PRO A 203 6.37 -19.84 23.66
C PRO A 203 7.62 -19.46 22.83
N SER A 204 8.36 -20.45 22.35
CA SER A 204 9.54 -20.26 21.48
C SER A 204 9.21 -20.07 20.00
N PHE A 205 7.94 -19.91 19.63
CA PHE A 205 7.54 -19.62 18.26
C PHE A 205 6.93 -18.21 18.12
N VAL A 206 7.44 -17.44 17.17
CA VAL A 206 6.92 -16.11 16.80
C VAL A 206 6.27 -16.20 15.44
N ARG A 207 4.94 -16.20 15.42
CA ARG A 207 4.17 -16.24 14.17
C ARG A 207 4.17 -14.91 13.42
N ASN A 208 4.16 -13.80 14.15
CA ASN A 208 4.15 -12.45 13.59
C ASN A 208 5.19 -11.59 14.34
N PRO A 209 6.35 -11.30 13.73
CA PRO A 209 7.38 -10.47 14.33
C PRO A 209 6.97 -9.00 14.51
N TYR A 210 5.92 -8.54 13.82
CA TYR A 210 5.38 -7.19 13.95
C TYR A 210 4.21 -7.10 14.94
N SER A 211 3.99 -8.08 15.78
CA SER A 211 3.06 -7.98 16.89
C SER A 211 3.79 -7.56 18.17
N ALA A 212 3.09 -6.87 19.08
CA ALA A 212 3.62 -6.51 20.40
C ALA A 212 4.22 -7.73 21.15
N THR A 213 3.55 -8.89 21.05
CA THR A 213 4.05 -10.14 21.62
C THR A 213 5.31 -10.65 20.91
N GLY A 214 5.37 -10.57 19.58
CA GLY A 214 6.54 -10.97 18.80
C GLY A 214 7.76 -10.12 19.14
N VAL A 215 7.59 -8.80 19.13
CA VAL A 215 8.64 -7.84 19.53
C VAL A 215 9.14 -8.11 20.95
N ARG A 216 8.22 -8.34 21.90
CA ARG A 216 8.58 -8.65 23.29
C ARG A 216 9.39 -9.93 23.41
N LYS A 217 9.01 -11.01 22.72
CA LYS A 217 9.75 -12.28 22.70
C LYS A 217 11.17 -12.10 22.17
N LEU A 218 11.34 -11.30 21.11
CA LEU A 218 12.65 -10.97 20.55
C LEU A 218 13.49 -10.13 21.53
N ALA A 219 12.89 -9.11 22.13
CA ALA A 219 13.59 -8.20 23.07
C ALA A 219 14.00 -8.86 24.39
N GLN A 220 13.28 -9.89 24.85
CA GLN A 220 13.53 -10.58 26.11
C GLN A 220 14.37 -11.86 25.96
N LEU A 221 14.79 -12.19 24.72
CA LEU A 221 15.57 -13.37 24.45
C LEU A 221 16.98 -13.26 25.08
N PRO A 222 17.52 -14.31 25.69
CA PRO A 222 18.93 -14.33 26.11
C PRO A 222 19.88 -13.99 24.96
N SER A 223 20.91 -13.20 25.24
CA SER A 223 21.81 -12.67 24.19
C SER A 223 22.62 -13.75 23.47
N ASP A 224 22.80 -14.92 24.07
CA ASP A 224 23.53 -16.07 23.54
C ASP A 224 22.62 -17.15 22.92
N ALA A 225 21.31 -16.97 22.92
CA ALA A 225 20.36 -17.91 22.38
C ALA A 225 20.53 -18.12 20.87
N THR A 226 20.21 -19.31 20.39
CA THR A 226 20.17 -19.60 18.95
C THR A 226 18.79 -19.25 18.39
N VAL A 227 18.77 -18.41 17.35
CA VAL A 227 17.54 -17.98 16.67
C VAL A 227 17.49 -18.52 15.25
N ALA A 228 16.37 -19.10 14.87
CA ALA A 228 16.10 -19.44 13.48
C ALA A 228 15.00 -18.53 12.92
N ILE A 229 15.26 -17.87 11.79
CA ILE A 229 14.31 -17.00 11.10
C ILE A 229 13.95 -17.65 9.76
N VAL A 230 12.69 -17.99 9.59
CA VAL A 230 12.19 -18.63 8.36
C VAL A 230 11.95 -17.57 7.29
N GLY A 231 12.82 -17.52 6.31
CA GLY A 231 12.86 -16.54 5.22
C GLY A 231 14.12 -15.66 5.27
N SER A 232 14.45 -15.04 4.15
CA SER A 232 15.58 -14.10 3.98
C SER A 232 15.15 -12.82 3.26
N ALA A 233 13.89 -12.43 3.40
CA ALA A 233 13.38 -11.17 2.89
C ALA A 233 13.52 -10.05 3.94
N LEU A 234 13.12 -8.83 3.58
CA LEU A 234 13.29 -7.62 4.41
C LEU A 234 12.79 -7.77 5.85
N SER A 235 11.68 -8.49 6.07
CA SER A 235 11.16 -8.75 7.42
C SER A 235 12.07 -9.65 8.28
N ALA A 236 12.89 -10.51 7.65
CA ALA A 236 13.90 -11.26 8.37
C ALA A 236 15.04 -10.37 8.87
N TYR A 237 15.40 -9.36 8.06
CA TYR A 237 16.42 -8.39 8.45
C TYR A 237 15.95 -7.46 9.57
N ASP A 238 14.67 -7.12 9.61
CA ASP A 238 14.10 -6.37 10.75
C ASP A 238 14.29 -7.16 12.05
N SER A 239 13.93 -8.46 12.07
CA SER A 239 14.07 -9.31 13.25
C SER A 239 15.53 -9.55 13.62
N ALA A 240 16.39 -9.85 12.66
CA ALA A 240 17.82 -10.06 12.89
C ALA A 240 18.52 -8.76 13.33
N GLY A 241 18.21 -7.64 12.67
CA GLY A 241 18.75 -6.33 12.99
C GLY A 241 18.36 -5.86 14.40
N MET A 242 17.12 -6.12 14.82
CA MET A 242 16.67 -5.85 16.18
C MET A 242 17.50 -6.63 17.20
N LEU A 243 17.70 -7.94 17.00
CA LEU A 243 18.50 -8.77 17.87
C LEU A 243 19.95 -8.24 17.98
N LEU A 244 20.59 -8.01 16.84
CA LEU A 244 21.98 -7.54 16.77
C LEU A 244 22.17 -6.19 17.46
N ARG A 245 21.28 -5.23 17.25
CA ARG A 245 21.34 -3.91 17.90
C ARG A 245 21.09 -3.97 19.41
N ASN A 246 20.35 -4.98 19.86
CA ASN A 246 20.15 -5.25 21.28
C ASN A 246 21.29 -6.09 21.91
N GLY A 247 22.42 -6.25 21.20
CA GLY A 247 23.60 -6.92 21.72
C GLY A 247 23.54 -8.45 21.69
N HIS A 248 22.72 -9.03 20.80
CA HIS A 248 22.66 -10.47 20.64
C HIS A 248 23.96 -11.03 20.04
N THR A 249 24.52 -12.02 20.68
CA THR A 249 25.80 -12.67 20.33
C THR A 249 25.64 -14.13 19.89
N GLY A 250 24.46 -14.71 20.13
CA GLY A 250 24.13 -16.07 19.72
C GLY A 250 23.94 -16.20 18.21
N ARG A 251 23.85 -17.43 17.72
CA ARG A 251 23.69 -17.68 16.28
C ARG A 251 22.30 -17.32 15.78
N ILE A 252 22.24 -16.58 14.66
CA ILE A 252 21.02 -16.24 13.93
C ILE A 252 21.06 -16.93 12.57
N ARG A 253 20.12 -17.86 12.32
CA ARG A 253 20.03 -18.64 11.10
C ARG A 253 18.88 -18.17 10.22
N LEU A 254 19.20 -17.56 9.08
CA LEU A 254 18.21 -17.18 8.06
C LEU A 254 17.96 -18.38 7.15
N ILE A 255 16.79 -19.03 7.27
CA ILE A 255 16.47 -20.23 6.47
C ILE A 255 15.71 -19.81 5.22
N SER A 256 16.30 -20.00 4.04
CA SER A 256 15.74 -19.49 2.78
C SER A 256 15.71 -20.56 1.68
N LYS A 257 14.55 -20.72 1.04
CA LYS A 257 14.38 -21.57 -0.14
C LYS A 257 15.25 -21.12 -1.32
N SER A 258 15.34 -19.81 -1.56
CA SER A 258 16.01 -19.22 -2.73
C SER A 258 17.44 -18.78 -2.46
N GLY A 259 17.82 -18.61 -1.18
CA GLY A 259 19.10 -18.00 -0.81
C GLY A 259 19.24 -16.54 -1.23
N THR A 260 18.16 -15.90 -1.66
CA THR A 260 18.19 -14.52 -2.13
C THR A 260 18.43 -13.57 -0.96
N ILE A 261 19.43 -12.70 -1.09
CA ILE A 261 19.72 -11.59 -0.20
C ILE A 261 19.41 -10.30 -0.97
N PHE A 262 18.78 -9.35 -0.32
CA PHE A 262 18.49 -8.05 -0.91
C PHE A 262 19.75 -7.19 -0.96
N ARG A 263 19.83 -6.33 -1.94
CA ARG A 263 20.97 -5.43 -2.11
C ARG A 263 20.85 -4.25 -1.18
N THR A 264 21.99 -3.72 -0.77
CA THR A 264 22.08 -2.49 0.00
C THR A 264 22.05 -1.29 -0.93
N TYR A 265 21.14 -0.36 -0.70
CA TYR A 265 21.17 0.93 -1.36
C TYR A 265 22.23 1.82 -0.73
N PRO A 266 23.06 2.50 -1.54
CA PRO A 266 23.95 3.53 -1.02
C PRO A 266 23.14 4.66 -0.37
N ASP A 267 23.68 5.29 0.67
CA ASP A 267 23.04 6.41 1.37
C ASP A 267 22.73 7.61 0.45
N THR A 268 23.51 7.74 -0.63
CA THR A 268 23.33 8.78 -1.66
C THR A 268 22.36 8.38 -2.77
N HIS A 269 21.67 7.24 -2.59
CA HIS A 269 20.79 6.73 -3.65
C HIS A 269 19.60 7.63 -3.88
N GLU A 270 19.52 8.22 -5.07
CA GLU A 270 18.33 8.92 -5.56
C GLU A 270 17.49 7.99 -6.43
N HIS A 271 16.18 8.00 -6.21
CA HIS A 271 15.26 7.28 -7.08
C HIS A 271 15.00 8.05 -8.37
N GLY A 272 15.23 7.38 -9.48
CA GLY A 272 14.94 7.92 -10.81
C GLY A 272 14.32 6.85 -11.71
N VAL A 273 13.64 7.26 -12.75
CA VAL A 273 13.14 6.38 -13.81
C VAL A 273 13.95 6.65 -15.05
N LEU A 274 14.55 5.60 -15.59
CA LEU A 274 15.27 5.65 -16.85
C LEU A 274 14.31 5.33 -18.00
N ARG A 275 14.58 5.90 -19.17
CA ARG A 275 13.95 5.47 -20.41
C ARG A 275 14.84 4.40 -21.05
N LEU A 276 14.33 3.18 -21.08
CA LEU A 276 14.97 2.07 -21.77
C LEU A 276 14.14 1.64 -22.98
N PRO A 277 14.76 1.05 -23.98
CA PRO A 277 14.03 0.45 -25.09
C PRO A 277 13.02 -0.58 -24.57
N ARG A 278 11.88 -0.64 -25.24
CA ARG A 278 10.86 -1.66 -25.00
C ARG A 278 11.48 -3.05 -25.18
N PRO A 279 11.23 -4.01 -24.28
CA PRO A 279 11.77 -5.36 -24.40
C PRO A 279 10.94 -6.21 -25.38
N ASP A 280 10.95 -5.87 -26.67
CA ASP A 280 10.09 -6.48 -27.70
C ASP A 280 10.25 -8.00 -27.80
N THR A 281 11.43 -8.52 -27.49
CA THR A 281 11.68 -9.98 -27.45
C THR A 281 10.81 -10.73 -26.44
N LEU A 282 10.27 -10.05 -25.41
CA LEU A 282 9.34 -10.63 -24.44
C LEU A 282 7.91 -10.74 -25.01
N LEU A 283 7.63 -10.02 -26.08
CA LEU A 283 6.33 -9.98 -26.73
C LEU A 283 6.23 -10.99 -27.88
N GLU A 284 7.35 -11.57 -28.30
CA GLU A 284 7.37 -12.59 -29.34
C GLU A 284 6.82 -13.93 -28.86
N PRO A 285 6.13 -14.70 -29.71
CA PRO A 285 5.68 -16.04 -29.36
C PRO A 285 6.84 -16.94 -28.91
N TYR A 286 6.62 -17.75 -27.90
CA TYR A 286 7.60 -18.71 -27.38
C TYR A 286 7.01 -20.13 -27.37
N ARG A 287 7.86 -21.14 -27.56
CA ARG A 287 7.45 -22.54 -27.65
C ARG A 287 7.21 -23.19 -26.30
N ASN A 288 7.97 -22.76 -25.30
CA ASN A 288 7.88 -23.32 -23.96
C ASN A 288 8.48 -22.35 -22.93
N ARG A 289 8.21 -22.62 -21.65
CA ARG A 289 8.68 -21.84 -20.52
C ARG A 289 10.20 -21.62 -20.48
N GLY A 290 11.00 -22.62 -20.86
CA GLY A 290 12.46 -22.52 -20.87
C GLY A 290 12.94 -21.44 -21.83
N GLU A 291 12.36 -21.40 -23.04
CA GLU A 291 12.63 -20.37 -24.02
C GLU A 291 12.24 -18.98 -23.53
N PHE A 292 11.05 -18.84 -22.97
CA PHE A 292 10.61 -17.57 -22.37
C PHE A 292 11.58 -17.08 -21.30
N LEU A 293 11.94 -17.92 -20.33
CA LEU A 293 12.87 -17.58 -19.27
C LEU A 293 14.29 -17.25 -19.81
N ALA A 294 14.73 -17.92 -20.87
CA ALA A 294 16.01 -17.60 -21.51
C ALA A 294 15.98 -16.21 -22.15
N ARG A 295 14.89 -15.85 -22.83
CA ARG A 295 14.67 -14.51 -23.40
C ARG A 295 14.65 -13.43 -22.31
N VAL A 296 13.88 -13.65 -21.23
CA VAL A 296 13.83 -12.73 -20.08
C VAL A 296 15.23 -12.49 -19.54
N ARG A 297 16.02 -13.55 -19.30
CA ARG A 297 17.40 -13.43 -18.79
C ARG A 297 18.32 -12.68 -19.74
N THR A 298 18.19 -12.89 -21.05
CA THR A 298 19.02 -12.20 -22.05
C THR A 298 18.64 -10.73 -22.12
N ALA A 299 17.36 -10.41 -22.30
CA ALA A 299 16.89 -9.03 -22.34
C ALA A 299 17.25 -8.27 -21.05
N TRP A 300 17.10 -8.92 -19.89
CA TRP A 300 17.49 -8.35 -18.60
C TRP A 300 18.98 -8.01 -18.52
N ARG A 301 19.84 -8.96 -18.91
CA ARG A 301 21.29 -8.73 -18.91
C ARG A 301 21.68 -7.58 -19.83
N THR A 302 21.14 -7.56 -21.05
CA THR A 302 21.36 -6.47 -22.00
C THR A 302 20.94 -5.13 -21.42
N ALA A 303 19.73 -5.03 -20.88
CA ALA A 303 19.25 -3.79 -20.27
C ALA A 303 20.13 -3.33 -19.10
N CYS A 304 20.57 -4.25 -18.23
CA CYS A 304 21.49 -3.93 -17.14
C CYS A 304 22.87 -3.45 -17.67
N SER A 305 23.40 -4.02 -18.75
CA SER A 305 24.65 -3.54 -19.39
C SER A 305 24.46 -2.15 -19.96
N THR A 306 23.39 -1.93 -20.71
CA THR A 306 23.06 -0.60 -21.27
C THR A 306 22.98 0.48 -20.17
N VAL A 307 22.36 0.16 -19.02
CA VAL A 307 22.29 1.12 -17.89
C VAL A 307 23.69 1.41 -17.34
N ARG A 308 24.55 0.39 -17.15
CA ARG A 308 25.91 0.61 -16.63
C ARG A 308 26.79 1.43 -17.59
N GLU A 309 26.63 1.21 -18.89
CA GLU A 309 27.39 1.91 -19.92
C GLU A 309 26.96 3.37 -20.07
N ASN A 310 25.65 3.62 -20.06
CA ASN A 310 25.10 4.96 -20.30
C ASN A 310 24.96 5.80 -19.02
N HIS A 311 24.99 5.18 -17.85
CA HIS A 311 24.80 5.81 -16.53
C HIS A 311 25.83 5.29 -15.53
N PRO A 312 27.13 5.57 -15.73
CA PRO A 312 28.21 5.07 -14.87
C PRO A 312 28.16 5.63 -13.44
N ASP A 313 27.42 6.71 -13.23
CA ASP A 313 27.11 7.32 -11.94
C ASP A 313 26.14 6.49 -11.09
N ILE A 314 25.37 5.59 -11.70
CA ILE A 314 24.42 4.73 -10.98
C ILE A 314 25.16 3.56 -10.34
N ALA A 315 25.11 3.48 -9.01
CA ALA A 315 25.69 2.38 -8.25
C ALA A 315 25.18 1.01 -8.76
N SER A 316 26.06 0.03 -8.89
CA SER A 316 25.75 -1.28 -9.43
C SER A 316 24.60 -2.01 -8.71
N ALA A 317 24.45 -1.78 -7.40
CA ALA A 317 23.36 -2.30 -6.59
C ALA A 317 21.98 -1.75 -7.01
N VAL A 318 21.93 -0.58 -7.63
CA VAL A 318 20.70 0.13 -8.02
C VAL A 318 20.27 -0.21 -9.45
N VAL A 319 21.20 -0.63 -10.32
CA VAL A 319 20.91 -0.93 -11.73
C VAL A 319 19.71 -1.82 -11.96
N PRO A 320 19.50 -2.95 -11.22
CA PRO A 320 18.32 -3.79 -11.41
C PRO A 320 17.00 -3.09 -11.10
N GLU A 321 16.98 -2.24 -10.08
CA GLU A 321 15.78 -1.44 -9.78
C GLU A 321 15.44 -0.49 -10.93
N ARG A 322 16.45 0.16 -11.51
CA ARG A 322 16.28 1.05 -12.68
C ARG A 322 15.69 0.33 -13.87
N VAL A 323 16.22 -0.86 -14.18
CA VAL A 323 15.71 -1.69 -15.28
C VAL A 323 14.28 -2.14 -15.00
N ALA A 324 14.00 -2.65 -13.78
CA ALA A 324 12.67 -3.10 -13.41
C ALA A 324 11.63 -1.99 -13.57
N LYS A 325 11.94 -0.78 -13.09
CA LYS A 325 11.04 0.38 -13.21
C LYS A 325 10.87 0.86 -14.64
N ALA A 326 11.94 0.87 -15.43
CA ALA A 326 11.86 1.26 -16.83
C ALA A 326 11.00 0.30 -17.66
N TRP A 327 10.91 -0.96 -17.25
CA TRP A 327 10.11 -1.97 -17.94
C TRP A 327 8.65 -2.03 -17.48
N GLU A 328 8.31 -1.51 -16.30
CA GLU A 328 6.93 -1.55 -15.77
C GLU A 328 5.86 -1.17 -16.80
N PRO A 329 6.01 -0.10 -17.60
CA PRO A 329 4.98 0.28 -18.57
C PRO A 329 4.74 -0.74 -19.70
N TYR A 330 5.71 -1.61 -19.95
CA TYR A 330 5.66 -2.62 -21.01
C TYR A 330 5.25 -4.01 -20.52
N LEU A 331 5.37 -4.26 -19.21
CA LEU A 331 5.06 -5.57 -18.63
C LEU A 331 3.59 -6.00 -18.78
N PRO A 332 2.57 -5.11 -18.70
CA PRO A 332 1.18 -5.51 -18.90
C PRO A 332 0.95 -6.28 -20.20
N GLU A 333 1.48 -5.78 -21.31
CA GLU A 333 1.34 -6.43 -22.61
C GLU A 333 2.05 -7.80 -22.67
N ALA A 334 3.21 -7.92 -22.04
CA ALA A 334 3.91 -9.21 -21.95
C ALA A 334 3.15 -10.20 -21.05
N ILE A 335 2.60 -9.72 -19.94
CA ILE A 335 1.80 -10.53 -19.00
C ILE A 335 0.52 -11.03 -19.68
N GLU A 336 -0.14 -10.20 -20.48
CA GLU A 336 -1.35 -10.58 -21.20
C GLU A 336 -1.13 -11.80 -22.10
N ARG A 337 0.04 -11.93 -22.71
CA ARG A 337 0.42 -13.04 -23.61
C ARG A 337 0.77 -14.33 -22.89
N ILE A 338 1.03 -14.29 -21.60
CA ILE A 338 1.37 -15.49 -20.80
C ILE A 338 0.07 -16.23 -20.45
N PRO A 339 -0.05 -17.53 -20.75
CA PRO A 339 -1.21 -18.32 -20.34
C PRO A 339 -1.43 -18.29 -18.82
N THR A 340 -2.68 -18.23 -18.35
CA THR A 340 -3.03 -18.08 -16.91
C THR A 340 -2.29 -19.06 -16.00
N LYS A 341 -2.28 -20.35 -16.36
CA LYS A 341 -1.59 -21.39 -15.57
C LYS A 341 -0.09 -21.11 -15.46
N GLU A 342 0.52 -20.70 -16.55
CA GLU A 342 1.95 -20.39 -16.60
C GLU A 342 2.27 -19.13 -15.79
N LEU A 343 1.46 -18.08 -15.92
CA LEU A 343 1.61 -16.85 -15.13
C LEU A 343 1.59 -17.14 -13.64
N ARG A 344 0.62 -17.92 -13.16
CA ARG A 344 0.53 -18.32 -11.75
C ARG A 344 1.79 -19.06 -11.29
N CYS A 345 2.27 -20.04 -12.10
CA CYS A 345 3.51 -20.75 -11.79
C CYS A 345 4.72 -19.81 -11.71
N LEU A 346 4.84 -18.87 -12.63
CA LEU A 346 5.95 -17.89 -12.63
C LEU A 346 5.90 -16.98 -11.41
N LEU A 347 4.71 -16.49 -11.06
CA LEU A 347 4.51 -15.66 -9.86
C LEU A 347 4.86 -16.39 -8.57
N ASP A 348 4.52 -17.67 -8.46
CA ASP A 348 4.81 -18.47 -7.25
C ASP A 348 6.30 -18.86 -7.14
N GLU A 349 6.92 -19.16 -8.27
CA GLU A 349 8.32 -19.60 -8.29
C GLU A 349 9.28 -18.43 -8.10
N PHE A 350 9.03 -17.29 -8.77
CA PHE A 350 9.96 -16.16 -8.84
C PHE A 350 9.59 -14.96 -7.96
N ALA A 351 8.55 -15.05 -7.12
CA ALA A 351 8.08 -13.93 -6.30
C ALA A 351 9.22 -13.23 -5.52
N THR A 352 10.06 -13.99 -4.81
CA THR A 352 11.19 -13.45 -4.03
C THR A 352 12.26 -12.85 -4.95
N THR A 353 12.58 -13.52 -6.06
CA THR A 353 13.59 -13.04 -7.02
C THR A 353 13.15 -11.72 -7.64
N ILE A 354 11.90 -11.63 -8.09
CA ILE A 354 11.34 -10.41 -8.66
C ILE A 354 11.33 -9.28 -7.63
N ALA A 355 10.94 -9.58 -6.38
CA ALA A 355 10.99 -8.60 -5.32
C ALA A 355 12.41 -8.07 -5.09
N ALA A 356 13.41 -8.93 -5.04
CA ALA A 356 14.81 -8.56 -4.84
C ALA A 356 15.43 -7.82 -6.04
N LEU A 357 14.88 -7.97 -7.25
CA LEU A 357 15.30 -7.17 -8.40
C LEU A 357 14.79 -5.73 -8.32
N ARG A 358 13.62 -5.53 -7.74
CA ARG A 358 12.92 -4.23 -7.69
C ARG A 358 13.25 -3.41 -6.45
N VAL A 359 13.67 -4.05 -5.35
CA VAL A 359 13.91 -3.41 -4.05
C VAL A 359 15.28 -3.80 -3.54
N GLY A 360 16.02 -2.80 -3.06
CA GLY A 360 17.07 -2.98 -2.09
C GLY A 360 16.57 -2.64 -0.68
N ALA A 361 17.45 -2.72 0.28
CA ALA A 361 17.22 -2.24 1.64
C ALA A 361 18.15 -1.05 1.93
N VAL A 362 17.71 -0.16 2.83
CA VAL A 362 18.52 0.98 3.24
C VAL A 362 19.76 0.50 4.02
N GLU A 363 20.86 1.25 3.90
CA GLU A 363 22.14 0.95 4.57
C GLU A 363 21.96 0.75 6.09
N HIS A 364 21.13 1.57 6.72
CA HIS A 364 20.82 1.43 8.15
C HIS A 364 20.40 0.01 8.56
N THR A 365 19.64 -0.70 7.72
CA THR A 365 19.23 -2.08 7.98
C THR A 365 20.31 -3.07 7.53
N MET A 366 20.82 -2.90 6.31
CA MET A 366 21.69 -3.91 5.69
C MET A 366 23.12 -3.88 6.21
N GLY A 367 23.65 -2.72 6.56
CA GLY A 367 25.02 -2.60 7.07
C GLY A 367 25.26 -3.48 8.31
N VAL A 368 24.28 -3.53 9.22
CA VAL A 368 24.33 -4.42 10.40
C VAL A 368 24.29 -5.89 10.00
N ILE A 369 23.44 -6.26 9.05
CA ILE A 369 23.29 -7.65 8.59
C ILE A 369 24.51 -8.11 7.81
N GLU A 370 25.00 -7.31 6.86
CA GLU A 370 26.20 -7.62 6.07
C GLU A 370 27.44 -7.77 6.96
N HIS A 371 27.57 -6.91 7.97
CA HIS A 371 28.65 -7.03 8.95
C HIS A 371 28.56 -8.35 9.72
N ALA A 372 27.35 -8.69 10.20
CA ALA A 372 27.10 -9.90 10.98
C ALA A 372 27.18 -11.21 10.16
N MET A 373 27.15 -11.13 8.84
CA MET A 373 27.31 -12.27 7.93
C MET A 373 28.77 -12.51 7.49
N ARG A 374 29.74 -11.65 7.88
CA ARG A 374 31.13 -11.78 7.42
C ARG A 374 31.84 -12.97 8.09
N PRO A 375 32.47 -13.86 7.29
CA PRO A 375 33.28 -14.93 7.82
C PRO A 375 34.54 -14.41 8.57
N PRO A 376 35.14 -15.20 9.50
CA PRO A 376 34.72 -16.56 9.87
C PRO A 376 33.66 -16.60 10.99
N ASP A 377 33.46 -15.54 11.77
CA ASP A 377 32.77 -15.62 13.07
C ASP A 377 31.48 -14.79 13.13
N GLY A 378 30.93 -14.38 11.99
CA GLY A 378 29.67 -13.65 11.96
C GLY A 378 28.53 -14.44 12.58
N PRO A 379 27.74 -13.83 13.50
CA PRO A 379 26.63 -14.52 14.17
C PRO A 379 25.48 -14.88 13.24
N VAL A 380 25.39 -14.28 12.04
CA VAL A 380 24.30 -14.50 11.07
C VAL A 380 24.76 -15.43 9.96
N GLU A 381 24.06 -16.54 9.77
CA GLU A 381 24.30 -17.49 8.70
C GLU A 381 23.07 -17.70 7.81
N LEU A 382 23.28 -17.88 6.51
CA LEU A 382 22.22 -18.22 5.56
C LEU A 382 22.17 -19.74 5.37
N VAL A 383 21.05 -20.37 5.76
CA VAL A 383 20.78 -21.79 5.59
C VAL A 383 19.89 -21.98 4.36
N LEU A 384 20.42 -22.63 3.32
CA LEU A 384 19.65 -22.93 2.12
C LEU A 384 18.72 -24.12 2.36
N GLY A 385 17.46 -23.97 1.98
CA GLY A 385 16.50 -25.05 1.98
C GLY A 385 15.06 -24.61 2.29
N LYS A 386 14.14 -25.54 2.06
CA LYS A 386 12.72 -25.37 2.35
C LYS A 386 12.38 -26.00 3.70
N VAL A 387 11.83 -25.21 4.61
CA VAL A 387 11.28 -25.73 5.87
C VAL A 387 10.11 -26.68 5.57
N ARG A 388 10.13 -27.86 6.18
CA ARG A 388 9.11 -28.92 6.05
C ARG A 388 8.29 -29.13 7.30
N ALA A 389 8.91 -28.99 8.46
CA ALA A 389 8.25 -29.10 9.75
C ALA A 389 9.01 -28.30 10.81
N ILE A 390 8.30 -27.81 11.79
CA ILE A 390 8.83 -27.28 13.03
C ILE A 390 8.12 -28.00 14.16
N THR A 391 8.89 -28.67 15.01
CA THR A 391 8.38 -29.52 16.10
C THR A 391 9.10 -29.20 17.41
N PRO A 392 8.49 -29.44 18.58
CA PRO A 392 9.19 -29.36 19.84
C PRO A 392 10.30 -30.45 19.92
N ALA A 393 11.48 -30.07 20.39
CA ALA A 393 12.57 -30.98 20.67
C ALA A 393 12.56 -31.41 22.15
N GLN A 394 13.20 -32.54 22.46
CA GLN A 394 13.33 -33.02 23.85
C GLN A 394 14.10 -32.05 24.75
N SER A 395 14.97 -31.22 24.17
CA SER A 395 15.73 -30.16 24.83
C SER A 395 14.87 -28.99 25.32
N GLY A 396 13.58 -28.92 24.97
CA GLY A 396 12.71 -27.76 25.18
C GLY A 396 12.87 -26.70 24.10
N ARG A 397 13.78 -26.90 23.15
CA ARG A 397 14.01 -26.06 21.97
C ARG A 397 13.04 -26.44 20.83
N LEU A 398 13.11 -25.73 19.71
CA LEU A 398 12.38 -26.10 18.50
C LEU A 398 13.34 -26.75 17.48
N LEU A 399 12.88 -27.81 16.85
CA LEU A 399 13.59 -28.52 15.78
C LEU A 399 12.96 -28.16 14.44
N ILE A 400 13.75 -27.63 13.54
CA ILE A 400 13.34 -27.22 12.20
C ILE A 400 13.90 -28.21 11.18
N SER A 401 13.02 -28.94 10.50
CA SER A 401 13.40 -29.86 9.41
C SER A 401 13.50 -29.06 8.09
N VAL A 402 14.66 -29.05 7.48
CA VAL A 402 15.00 -28.32 6.26
C VAL A 402 15.38 -29.29 5.15
N VAL A 403 14.90 -29.09 3.94
CA VAL A 403 15.25 -29.88 2.75
C VAL A 403 15.92 -28.98 1.72
N ALA A 404 17.16 -29.32 1.37
CA ALA A 404 17.98 -28.68 0.35
C ALA A 404 18.53 -29.74 -0.61
N GLN A 405 18.38 -29.55 -1.93
CA GLN A 405 18.95 -30.44 -2.96
C GLN A 405 18.73 -31.96 -2.71
N HIS A 406 17.54 -32.31 -2.18
CA HIS A 406 17.12 -33.68 -1.76
C HIS A 406 17.68 -34.17 -0.45
N GLU A 407 18.60 -33.46 0.18
CA GLU A 407 19.12 -33.79 1.51
C GLU A 407 18.27 -33.17 2.61
N ARG A 408 18.09 -33.89 3.71
CA ARG A 408 17.42 -33.41 4.91
C ARG A 408 18.45 -33.09 5.96
N HIS A 409 18.34 -31.89 6.52
CA HIS A 409 19.09 -31.52 7.72
C HIS A 409 18.15 -30.88 8.73
N SER A 410 18.59 -30.79 9.95
CA SER A 410 17.81 -30.24 11.04
C SER A 410 18.56 -29.06 11.66
N VAL A 411 17.81 -28.03 12.01
CA VAL A 411 18.29 -26.86 12.72
C VAL A 411 17.56 -26.82 14.07
N GLU A 412 18.28 -26.73 15.17
CA GLU A 412 17.70 -26.57 16.49
C GLU A 412 17.86 -25.11 16.93
N ALA A 413 16.81 -24.53 17.52
CA ALA A 413 16.80 -23.14 17.94
C ALA A 413 16.00 -22.92 19.24
N ASP A 414 16.43 -21.96 20.04
CA ASP A 414 15.74 -21.51 21.25
C ASP A 414 14.51 -20.66 20.91
N LEU A 415 14.56 -19.92 19.78
CA LEU A 415 13.45 -19.17 19.23
C LEU A 415 13.37 -19.37 17.72
N VAL A 416 12.17 -19.61 17.23
CA VAL A 416 11.89 -19.63 15.78
C VAL A 416 10.97 -18.47 15.43
N VAL A 417 11.40 -17.64 14.48
CA VAL A 417 10.62 -16.55 13.94
C VAL A 417 10.12 -16.93 12.55
N SER A 418 8.82 -17.00 12.39
CA SER A 418 8.21 -17.09 11.06
C SER A 418 8.10 -15.69 10.51
N ASN A 419 8.73 -15.44 9.37
CA ASN A 419 8.50 -14.18 8.69
C ASN A 419 7.02 -14.01 8.38
N PHE A 420 6.59 -12.75 8.34
CA PHE A 420 5.24 -12.36 8.00
C PHE A 420 4.86 -12.88 6.60
N GLY A 421 4.29 -14.07 6.55
CA GLY A 421 3.73 -14.64 5.34
C GLY A 421 2.30 -14.17 5.18
N ARG A 422 1.96 -13.67 3.99
CA ARG A 422 0.59 -13.26 3.65
C ARG A 422 -0.07 -14.28 2.73
N GLU A 423 -1.38 -14.45 2.90
CA GLU A 423 -2.21 -15.18 1.96
C GLU A 423 -2.72 -14.19 0.90
N SER A 424 -2.40 -14.46 -0.35
CA SER A 424 -2.86 -13.66 -1.49
C SER A 424 -4.01 -14.32 -2.24
N ASP A 425 -4.24 -15.60 -2.02
CA ASP A 425 -5.37 -16.35 -2.55
C ASP A 425 -6.56 -16.27 -1.58
N TYR A 426 -7.49 -15.38 -1.88
CA TYR A 426 -8.66 -15.15 -1.00
C TYR A 426 -9.58 -16.36 -0.88
N ALA A 427 -9.51 -17.34 -1.78
CA ALA A 427 -10.21 -18.61 -1.62
C ALA A 427 -9.71 -19.44 -0.41
N LYS A 428 -8.50 -19.16 0.05
CA LYS A 428 -7.87 -19.84 1.21
C LYS A 428 -7.96 -19.04 2.51
N VAL A 429 -8.46 -17.81 2.45
CA VAL A 429 -8.59 -16.96 3.64
C VAL A 429 -9.74 -17.45 4.50
N GLY A 430 -9.43 -17.82 5.75
CA GLY A 430 -10.38 -18.40 6.70
C GLY A 430 -11.34 -17.40 7.38
N GLN A 431 -11.20 -16.10 7.17
CA GLN A 431 -12.01 -15.09 7.84
C GLN A 431 -13.47 -15.09 7.38
N PRO A 432 -14.42 -14.85 8.29
CA PRO A 432 -15.85 -14.88 8.00
C PRO A 432 -16.25 -13.99 6.83
N LEU A 433 -15.78 -12.76 6.79
CA LEU A 433 -16.09 -11.80 5.72
C LEU A 433 -15.79 -12.40 4.34
N TRP A 434 -14.56 -12.87 4.13
CA TRP A 434 -14.14 -13.38 2.83
C TRP A 434 -14.87 -14.66 2.43
N ARG A 435 -15.05 -15.60 3.37
CA ARG A 435 -15.84 -16.82 3.12
C ARG A 435 -17.27 -16.50 2.71
N ASN A 436 -17.88 -15.51 3.35
CA ASN A 436 -19.27 -15.11 3.07
C ASN A 436 -19.37 -14.42 1.72
N LEU A 437 -18.50 -13.45 1.40
CA LEU A 437 -18.51 -12.73 0.13
C LEU A 437 -18.27 -13.66 -1.08
N LEU A 438 -17.30 -14.56 -0.96
CA LEU A 438 -17.01 -15.55 -2.01
C LEU A 438 -18.18 -16.53 -2.19
N ARG A 439 -18.76 -17.04 -1.10
CA ARG A 439 -19.91 -17.94 -1.16
C ARG A 439 -21.14 -17.29 -1.80
N LYS A 440 -21.36 -15.99 -1.53
CA LYS A 440 -22.46 -15.21 -2.11
C LYS A 440 -22.19 -14.77 -3.55
N GLY A 441 -20.98 -14.98 -4.06
CA GLY A 441 -20.56 -14.50 -5.37
C GLY A 441 -20.41 -12.97 -5.47
N ILE A 442 -20.35 -12.27 -4.32
CA ILE A 442 -20.11 -10.82 -4.24
C ILE A 442 -18.64 -10.49 -4.56
N ALA A 443 -17.75 -11.40 -4.27
CA ALA A 443 -16.32 -11.31 -4.60
C ALA A 443 -15.87 -12.55 -5.37
N ALA A 444 -14.83 -12.39 -6.18
CA ALA A 444 -14.12 -13.48 -6.84
C ALA A 444 -12.62 -13.30 -6.70
N PRO A 445 -11.83 -14.39 -6.50
CA PRO A 445 -10.37 -14.32 -6.60
C PRO A 445 -9.96 -13.90 -8.02
N HIS A 446 -8.90 -13.13 -8.14
CA HIS A 446 -8.43 -12.64 -9.44
C HIS A 446 -8.10 -13.80 -10.40
N GLU A 447 -8.81 -13.91 -11.53
CA GLU A 447 -8.78 -15.06 -12.42
C GLU A 447 -7.39 -15.32 -13.01
N ARG A 448 -6.72 -14.29 -13.49
CA ARG A 448 -5.42 -14.43 -14.16
C ARG A 448 -4.28 -14.81 -13.20
N THR A 449 -4.26 -14.24 -12.02
CA THR A 449 -3.11 -14.37 -11.11
C THR A 449 -3.37 -15.29 -9.93
N GLY A 450 -4.63 -15.49 -9.53
CA GLY A 450 -5.00 -16.15 -8.28
C GLY A 450 -4.62 -15.33 -7.05
N ARG A 451 -4.33 -14.02 -7.20
CA ARG A 451 -3.84 -13.14 -6.14
C ARG A 451 -4.71 -11.89 -6.04
N GLY A 452 -5.19 -11.60 -4.84
CA GLY A 452 -6.18 -10.54 -4.65
C GLY A 452 -7.55 -10.92 -5.21
N LEU A 453 -8.37 -9.92 -5.47
CA LEU A 453 -9.74 -10.04 -5.94
C LEU A 453 -9.90 -9.45 -7.34
N GLU A 454 -10.95 -9.89 -8.04
CA GLU A 454 -11.35 -9.27 -9.30
C GLU A 454 -11.91 -7.88 -9.05
N VAL A 455 -11.40 -6.91 -9.80
CA VAL A 455 -11.82 -5.51 -9.74
C VAL A 455 -11.81 -4.88 -11.13
N ASP A 456 -12.60 -3.84 -11.31
CA ASP A 456 -12.50 -2.99 -12.49
C ASP A 456 -11.33 -1.98 -12.38
N GLU A 457 -11.15 -1.14 -13.37
CA GLU A 457 -10.10 -0.12 -13.41
C GLU A 457 -10.22 0.94 -12.30
N CYS A 458 -11.44 1.22 -11.84
CA CYS A 458 -11.72 2.15 -10.74
C CYS A 458 -11.53 1.52 -9.35
N GLY A 459 -11.33 0.19 -9.29
CA GLY A 459 -11.23 -0.57 -8.06
C GLY A 459 -12.58 -1.03 -7.52
N THR A 460 -13.66 -0.99 -8.33
CA THR A 460 -14.95 -1.58 -7.97
C THR A 460 -14.82 -3.10 -7.92
N LEU A 461 -15.34 -3.71 -6.88
CA LEU A 461 -15.31 -5.16 -6.71
C LEU A 461 -16.21 -5.84 -7.75
N LEU A 462 -15.67 -6.83 -8.44
CA LEU A 462 -16.42 -7.67 -9.37
C LEU A 462 -16.84 -8.97 -8.70
N GLY A 463 -18.10 -9.33 -8.94
CA GLY A 463 -18.67 -10.60 -8.49
C GLY A 463 -18.19 -11.80 -9.30
N ALA A 464 -18.65 -12.98 -8.92
CA ALA A 464 -18.33 -14.23 -9.61
C ALA A 464 -18.86 -14.29 -11.07
N ASP A 465 -19.77 -13.42 -11.45
CA ASP A 465 -20.29 -13.25 -12.80
C ASP A 465 -19.49 -12.22 -13.63
N GLY A 466 -18.42 -11.67 -13.08
CA GLY A 466 -17.56 -10.67 -13.71
C GLY A 466 -18.18 -9.26 -13.80
N ARG A 467 -19.29 -9.02 -13.11
CA ARG A 467 -19.97 -7.72 -13.07
C ARG A 467 -19.74 -7.01 -11.74
N PRO A 468 -19.88 -5.67 -11.71
CA PRO A 468 -19.86 -4.94 -10.45
C PRO A 468 -20.84 -5.52 -9.44
N ALA A 469 -20.35 -5.90 -8.28
CA ALA A 469 -21.17 -6.51 -7.23
C ALA A 469 -22.08 -5.51 -6.50
N GLY A 470 -22.01 -4.24 -6.87
CA GLY A 470 -22.70 -3.12 -6.26
C GLY A 470 -21.73 -2.01 -5.86
N PRO A 471 -22.14 -1.07 -5.00
CA PRO A 471 -21.29 0.02 -4.53
C PRO A 471 -20.24 -0.47 -3.52
N ILE A 472 -19.30 -1.30 -3.99
CA ILE A 472 -18.17 -1.80 -3.22
C ILE A 472 -16.89 -1.49 -3.99
N SER A 473 -15.94 -0.83 -3.34
CA SER A 473 -14.60 -0.57 -3.87
C SER A 473 -13.53 -1.23 -3.01
N THR A 474 -12.36 -1.46 -3.58
CA THR A 474 -11.23 -2.09 -2.88
C THR A 474 -9.96 -1.23 -2.97
N VAL A 475 -9.16 -1.24 -1.92
CA VAL A 475 -7.87 -0.55 -1.87
C VAL A 475 -6.78 -1.44 -1.24
N GLY A 476 -5.54 -1.22 -1.66
CA GLY A 476 -4.38 -1.90 -1.10
C GLY A 476 -4.22 -3.34 -1.57
N ALA A 477 -3.93 -4.25 -0.64
CA ALA A 477 -3.53 -5.64 -0.94
C ALA A 477 -4.58 -6.46 -1.70
N LEU A 478 -5.84 -6.10 -1.58
CA LEU A 478 -6.95 -6.73 -2.30
C LEU A 478 -6.80 -6.63 -3.82
N ARG A 479 -6.08 -5.61 -4.30
CA ARG A 479 -5.85 -5.33 -5.73
C ARG A 479 -4.55 -5.92 -6.28
N GLU A 480 -3.94 -6.90 -5.62
CA GLU A 480 -2.65 -7.45 -6.07
C GLU A 480 -2.68 -7.94 -7.52
N GLY A 481 -3.71 -8.67 -7.91
CA GLY A 481 -3.86 -9.19 -9.27
C GLY A 481 -3.99 -8.09 -10.32
N ASP A 482 -4.78 -7.08 -10.02
CA ASP A 482 -4.97 -5.87 -10.82
C ASP A 482 -3.64 -5.12 -11.03
N GLU A 483 -2.87 -4.89 -9.95
CA GLU A 483 -1.56 -4.27 -10.01
C GLU A 483 -0.54 -5.06 -10.86
N ILE A 484 -0.61 -6.39 -10.84
CA ILE A 484 0.24 -7.24 -11.67
C ILE A 484 -0.14 -7.10 -13.14
N VAL A 485 -1.42 -7.26 -13.46
CA VAL A 485 -1.87 -7.35 -14.85
C VAL A 485 -1.91 -5.99 -15.53
N ARG A 486 -2.46 -4.97 -14.87
CA ARG A 486 -2.61 -3.63 -15.47
C ARG A 486 -1.37 -2.76 -15.37
N HIS A 487 -0.53 -2.98 -14.35
CA HIS A 487 0.59 -2.09 -14.06
C HIS A 487 1.96 -2.79 -14.06
N GLY A 488 2.02 -4.09 -14.33
CA GLY A 488 3.27 -4.84 -14.38
C GLY A 488 4.01 -4.92 -13.03
N ARG A 489 3.32 -4.64 -11.91
CA ARG A 489 3.92 -4.63 -10.59
C ARG A 489 3.76 -5.97 -9.91
N THR A 490 4.75 -6.35 -9.12
CA THR A 490 4.75 -7.62 -8.39
C THR A 490 5.30 -7.46 -6.99
N GLY A 491 4.99 -8.43 -6.12
CA GLY A 491 5.47 -8.44 -4.74
C GLY A 491 4.94 -7.29 -3.90
N ALA A 492 5.74 -6.74 -3.02
CA ALA A 492 5.32 -5.69 -2.10
C ALA A 492 4.81 -4.40 -2.77
N PHE A 493 5.14 -4.18 -4.05
CA PHE A 493 4.69 -3.00 -4.79
C PHE A 493 3.21 -2.99 -5.13
N THR A 494 2.54 -4.13 -5.06
CA THR A 494 1.10 -4.24 -5.30
C THR A 494 0.26 -3.76 -4.12
N PHE A 495 0.87 -3.61 -2.94
CA PHE A 495 0.17 -3.22 -1.71
C PHE A 495 0.97 -2.27 -0.81
N ASN A 496 2.09 -1.73 -1.28
CA ASN A 496 2.85 -0.74 -0.53
C ASN A 496 2.24 0.67 -0.66
N LEU A 497 2.85 1.63 0.02
CA LEU A 497 2.41 3.02 -0.01
C LEU A 497 2.28 3.59 -1.43
N ALA A 498 3.14 3.18 -2.38
CA ALA A 498 3.08 3.69 -3.76
C ALA A 498 1.80 3.25 -4.48
N ALA A 499 1.36 2.00 -4.33
CA ALA A 499 0.09 1.52 -4.86
C ALA A 499 -1.10 2.14 -4.10
N ILE A 500 -1.04 2.16 -2.76
CA ILE A 500 -2.10 2.69 -1.91
C ILE A 500 -2.40 4.16 -2.19
N LYS A 501 -1.38 4.98 -2.44
CA LYS A 501 -1.57 6.39 -2.85
C LYS A 501 -2.46 6.54 -4.08
N ASN A 502 -2.29 5.67 -5.07
CA ASN A 502 -3.08 5.69 -6.29
C ASN A 502 -4.48 5.17 -6.04
N HIS A 503 -4.58 4.02 -5.37
CA HIS A 503 -5.87 3.41 -5.06
C HIS A 503 -6.76 4.35 -4.23
N SER A 504 -6.22 4.97 -3.18
CA SER A 504 -6.99 5.86 -2.30
C SER A 504 -7.56 7.08 -3.04
N VAL A 505 -6.79 7.66 -3.96
CA VAL A 505 -7.26 8.78 -4.78
C VAL A 505 -8.34 8.34 -5.76
N SER A 506 -8.06 7.27 -6.54
CA SER A 506 -8.98 6.75 -7.55
C SER A 506 -10.32 6.33 -6.93
N VAL A 507 -10.25 5.52 -5.87
CA VAL A 507 -11.45 5.02 -5.19
C VAL A 507 -12.24 6.15 -4.52
N ALA A 508 -11.58 7.05 -3.79
CA ALA A 508 -12.31 8.15 -3.14
C ALA A 508 -13.00 9.07 -4.17
N ALA A 509 -12.33 9.37 -5.28
CA ALA A 509 -12.92 10.16 -6.36
C ALA A 509 -14.15 9.46 -6.96
N HIS A 510 -14.03 8.16 -7.26
CA HIS A 510 -15.12 7.36 -7.80
C HIS A 510 -16.31 7.26 -6.83
N VAL A 511 -16.05 7.01 -5.54
CA VAL A 511 -17.10 6.94 -4.50
C VAL A 511 -17.86 8.26 -4.40
N ILE A 512 -17.16 9.39 -4.32
CA ILE A 512 -17.79 10.72 -4.23
C ILE A 512 -18.62 11.01 -5.49
N GLU A 513 -18.08 10.72 -6.67
CA GLU A 513 -18.80 10.87 -7.93
C GLU A 513 -20.13 10.10 -7.90
N GLN A 514 -20.09 8.84 -7.54
CA GLN A 514 -21.29 7.99 -7.47
C GLN A 514 -22.33 8.49 -6.47
N LEU A 515 -21.89 8.90 -5.29
CA LEU A 515 -22.80 9.38 -4.25
C LEU A 515 -23.40 10.73 -4.57
N GLU A 516 -22.61 11.65 -5.13
CA GLU A 516 -23.10 12.97 -5.49
C GLU A 516 -24.02 12.92 -6.71
N LEU A 517 -23.74 12.07 -7.70
CA LEU A 517 -24.65 11.82 -8.81
C LEU A 517 -26.01 11.27 -8.34
N ARG A 518 -26.00 10.37 -7.38
CA ARG A 518 -27.25 9.84 -6.78
C ARG A 518 -28.05 10.91 -6.03
N GLN A 519 -27.35 11.81 -5.32
CA GLN A 519 -28.03 12.86 -4.55
C GLN A 519 -28.67 13.94 -5.42
N ASP A 520 -27.96 14.35 -6.47
CA ASP A 520 -28.36 15.51 -7.28
C ASP A 520 -29.20 15.13 -8.49
N GLY A 521 -29.02 13.89 -8.95
CA GLY A 521 -29.43 13.51 -10.30
C GLY A 521 -28.55 14.15 -11.38
N LEU A 522 -28.37 13.46 -12.49
CA LEU A 522 -27.52 13.90 -13.60
C LEU A 522 -27.99 15.22 -14.22
N ASN A 523 -29.32 15.44 -14.30
CA ASN A 523 -29.91 16.65 -14.85
C ASN A 523 -29.63 17.90 -14.01
N ASP A 524 -29.61 17.77 -12.71
CA ASP A 524 -29.31 18.88 -11.78
C ASP A 524 -27.84 19.30 -11.87
N ILE A 525 -26.94 18.35 -12.02
CA ILE A 525 -25.51 18.63 -12.19
C ILE A 525 -25.26 19.35 -13.50
N ALA A 526 -25.82 18.84 -14.59
CA ALA A 526 -25.71 19.47 -15.90
C ALA A 526 -26.36 20.86 -15.94
N ALA A 527 -27.47 21.09 -15.22
CA ALA A 527 -28.13 22.38 -15.12
C ALA A 527 -27.30 23.41 -14.35
N ARG A 528 -26.59 22.99 -13.30
CA ARG A 528 -25.72 23.90 -12.51
C ARG A 528 -24.40 24.23 -13.19
N HIS A 529 -24.00 23.43 -14.17
CA HIS A 529 -22.76 23.59 -14.92
C HIS A 529 -23.04 23.75 -16.41
N PRO A 530 -23.52 24.95 -16.86
CA PRO A 530 -23.95 25.20 -18.25
C PRO A 530 -22.87 24.91 -19.30
N HIS A 531 -21.61 24.96 -18.93
CA HIS A 531 -20.48 24.65 -19.83
C HIS A 531 -20.50 23.21 -20.32
N TYR A 532 -21.12 22.31 -19.56
CA TYR A 532 -21.22 20.90 -19.89
C TYR A 532 -22.54 20.50 -20.57
N ARG A 533 -23.43 21.45 -20.85
CA ARG A 533 -24.66 21.19 -21.60
C ARG A 533 -24.41 20.65 -23.02
N SER A 534 -23.24 20.92 -23.58
CA SER A 534 -22.83 20.36 -24.88
C SER A 534 -22.57 18.85 -24.83
N TYR A 535 -22.36 18.25 -23.64
CA TYR A 535 -22.26 16.82 -23.42
C TYR A 535 -23.61 16.14 -23.22
N ALA A 536 -24.70 16.76 -23.62
CA ALA A 536 -26.06 16.25 -23.48
C ALA A 536 -26.29 14.88 -24.16
N SER A 537 -25.40 14.45 -25.04
CA SER A 537 -25.37 13.12 -25.62
C SER A 537 -24.82 12.04 -24.66
N ASN A 538 -24.10 12.43 -23.59
CA ASN A 538 -23.56 11.54 -22.56
C ASN A 538 -23.68 12.18 -21.16
N PRO A 539 -24.79 11.93 -20.45
CA PRO A 539 -25.04 12.53 -19.13
C PRO A 539 -23.99 12.14 -18.06
N GLU A 540 -23.41 10.95 -18.15
CA GLU A 540 -22.39 10.49 -17.19
C GLU A 540 -21.09 11.25 -17.37
N GLU A 541 -20.69 11.49 -18.61
CA GLU A 541 -19.51 12.28 -18.94
C GLU A 541 -19.67 13.75 -18.53
N ALA A 542 -20.85 14.31 -18.75
CA ALA A 542 -21.19 15.66 -18.30
C ALA A 542 -21.15 15.79 -16.77
N ALA A 543 -21.66 14.79 -16.06
CA ALA A 543 -21.63 14.75 -14.60
C ALA A 543 -20.21 14.58 -14.06
N ARG A 544 -19.38 13.75 -14.71
CA ARG A 544 -17.97 13.58 -14.35
C ARG A 544 -17.20 14.89 -14.53
N ALA A 545 -17.38 15.55 -15.66
CA ALA A 545 -16.74 16.84 -15.94
C ALA A 545 -17.18 17.93 -14.94
N ALA A 546 -18.46 17.96 -14.57
CA ALA A 546 -18.98 18.86 -13.55
C ALA A 546 -18.39 18.59 -12.15
N LEU A 547 -18.16 17.32 -11.80
CA LEU A 547 -17.50 16.92 -10.55
C LEU A 547 -16.05 17.37 -10.53
N GLU A 548 -15.33 17.21 -11.63
CA GLU A 548 -13.93 17.65 -11.77
C GLU A 548 -13.80 19.15 -11.63
N GLU A 549 -14.67 19.92 -12.30
CA GLU A 549 -14.71 21.36 -12.13
C GLU A 549 -15.01 21.77 -10.70
N SER A 550 -15.91 21.06 -10.04
CA SER A 550 -16.24 21.34 -8.65
C SER A 550 -15.09 21.02 -7.70
N VAL A 551 -14.30 19.98 -7.95
CA VAL A 551 -13.06 19.70 -7.21
C VAL A 551 -12.07 20.85 -7.41
N VAL A 552 -11.92 21.31 -8.66
CA VAL A 552 -11.10 22.48 -9.00
C VAL A 552 -11.60 23.73 -8.27
N LEU A 553 -12.92 24.01 -8.32
CA LEU A 553 -13.52 25.16 -7.64
C LEU A 553 -13.38 25.11 -6.11
N GLU A 554 -13.42 23.92 -5.52
CA GLU A 554 -13.26 23.77 -4.08
C GLU A 554 -11.84 23.96 -3.64
N VAL A 555 -10.96 23.39 -4.39
CA VAL A 555 -9.54 23.66 -4.24
C VAL A 555 -9.28 25.17 -4.30
N ARG A 556 -9.98 25.90 -5.15
CA ARG A 556 -9.98 27.37 -5.24
C ARG A 556 -10.44 28.07 -3.97
N ARG A 557 -11.44 27.52 -3.27
CA ARG A 557 -11.94 28.09 -2.00
C ARG A 557 -10.96 27.93 -0.84
N LEU A 558 -10.24 26.80 -0.79
CA LEU A 558 -9.29 26.51 0.28
C LEU A 558 -8.10 27.47 0.28
N ALA A 559 -8.03 28.33 -0.67
CA ALA A 559 -6.85 29.01 -1.07
C ALA A 559 -6.91 30.54 -1.04
N THR A 560 -7.39 31.16 -0.01
CA THR A 560 -7.43 32.64 0.08
C THR A 560 -6.60 33.18 1.22
N ARG A 561 -5.31 33.48 1.07
CA ARG A 561 -4.71 34.44 2.01
C ARG A 561 -3.40 35.13 1.65
N GLU A 562 -2.66 34.77 0.62
CA GLU A 562 -1.38 35.44 0.33
C GLU A 562 -1.22 35.90 -1.12
N ARG A 563 -0.91 37.15 -1.33
CA ARG A 563 -1.13 37.85 -2.60
C ARG A 563 -0.04 37.69 -3.65
N GLU A 564 1.18 37.51 -3.29
CA GLU A 564 2.31 37.58 -4.23
C GLU A 564 2.76 36.23 -4.82
N GLN A 565 2.51 35.17 -4.14
CA GLN A 565 2.77 33.80 -4.62
C GLN A 565 1.67 33.30 -5.57
N ARG A 566 0.61 34.02 -5.72
CA ARG A 566 -0.62 33.69 -6.43
C ARG A 566 -0.47 33.65 -7.94
N GLU A 567 0.06 34.71 -8.51
CA GLU A 567 0.06 34.90 -9.97
C GLU A 567 0.94 33.89 -10.68
N ALA A 568 2.10 33.57 -10.10
CA ALA A 568 3.00 32.55 -10.65
C ALA A 568 2.43 31.13 -10.53
N LEU A 569 1.73 30.84 -9.44
CA LEU A 569 1.08 29.55 -9.23
C LEU A 569 -0.14 29.39 -10.13
N ASP A 570 -0.98 30.42 -10.20
CA ASP A 570 -2.19 30.44 -11.01
C ASP A 570 -1.86 30.26 -12.50
N SER A 571 -0.85 30.97 -12.99
CA SER A 571 -0.37 30.83 -14.36
C SER A 571 0.12 29.41 -14.69
N ARG A 572 0.87 28.78 -13.77
CA ARG A 572 1.39 27.42 -13.98
C ARG A 572 0.31 26.36 -13.89
N LEU A 573 -0.62 26.48 -12.95
CA LEU A 573 -1.76 25.57 -12.81
C LEU A 573 -2.70 25.66 -14.00
N ASN A 574 -2.99 26.86 -14.47
CA ASN A 574 -3.82 27.07 -15.66
C ASN A 574 -3.18 26.45 -16.91
N ALA A 575 -1.89 26.66 -17.12
CA ALA A 575 -1.16 26.03 -18.22
C ALA A 575 -1.20 24.50 -18.15
N SER A 576 -1.05 23.95 -16.95
CA SER A 576 -1.08 22.51 -16.72
C SER A 576 -2.47 21.92 -16.93
N ILE A 577 -3.51 22.57 -16.44
CA ILE A 577 -4.90 22.14 -16.59
C ILE A 577 -5.32 22.20 -18.06
N LEU A 578 -4.97 23.28 -18.77
CA LEU A 578 -5.23 23.42 -20.20
C LEU A 578 -4.51 22.34 -21.02
N SER A 579 -3.28 21.99 -20.65
CA SER A 579 -2.52 20.93 -21.32
C SER A 579 -3.13 19.54 -21.11
N LEU A 580 -3.94 19.38 -20.07
CA LEU A 580 -4.57 18.12 -19.66
C LEU A 580 -6.02 17.96 -20.18
N GLY A 581 -6.54 18.88 -20.96
CA GLY A 581 -7.83 18.69 -21.62
C GLY A 581 -8.90 19.73 -21.37
N GLY A 582 -8.52 20.95 -21.02
CA GLY A 582 -9.43 22.07 -21.13
C GLY A 582 -10.33 22.34 -19.93
N LEU A 583 -9.87 22.02 -18.74
CA LEU A 583 -10.53 22.52 -17.52
C LEU A 583 -10.39 24.04 -17.40
N PRO A 584 -11.40 24.74 -16.88
CA PRO A 584 -11.37 26.20 -16.80
C PRO A 584 -10.28 26.73 -15.87
N ALA A 585 -9.77 27.91 -16.20
CA ALA A 585 -8.74 28.59 -15.45
C ALA A 585 -9.05 28.69 -13.94
N LEU A 586 -8.06 28.49 -13.11
CA LEU A 586 -8.19 28.60 -11.66
C LEU A 586 -8.23 30.08 -11.21
N PRO A 587 -9.09 30.50 -10.29
CA PRO A 587 -9.04 31.86 -9.76
C PRO A 587 -7.93 32.01 -8.71
N THR A 588 -7.60 33.26 -8.54
CA THR A 588 -6.47 33.83 -7.85
C THR A 588 -6.63 33.93 -6.32
N ASN A 589 -7.03 32.89 -5.59
CA ASN A 589 -7.26 33.06 -4.15
C ASN A 589 -7.00 31.83 -3.29
N VAL A 590 -5.77 31.31 -3.29
CA VAL A 590 -5.50 30.02 -2.67
C VAL A 590 -4.59 30.13 -1.47
N SER A 591 -5.03 29.78 -0.26
CA SER A 591 -4.23 29.85 0.97
C SER A 591 -3.32 28.65 1.22
N ARG A 592 -3.44 27.58 0.46
CA ARG A 592 -2.56 26.41 0.53
C ARG A 592 -2.40 25.78 -0.85
N PRO A 593 -1.44 26.29 -1.62
CA PRO A 593 -1.17 25.84 -2.99
C PRO A 593 -0.89 24.33 -3.10
N ASP A 594 -0.28 23.75 -2.10
CA ASP A 594 0.00 22.32 -2.00
C ASP A 594 -1.28 21.46 -1.96
N ARG A 595 -2.32 21.91 -1.28
CA ARG A 595 -3.61 21.20 -1.23
C ARG A 595 -4.41 21.35 -2.52
N LEU A 596 -4.33 22.51 -3.12
CA LEU A 596 -4.87 22.75 -4.44
C LEU A 596 -4.31 21.76 -5.44
N ILE A 597 -2.99 21.73 -5.51
CA ILE A 597 -2.26 20.81 -6.35
C ILE A 597 -2.67 19.37 -6.04
N ARG A 598 -2.84 19.02 -4.78
CA ARG A 598 -3.30 17.68 -4.35
C ARG A 598 -4.64 17.31 -4.98
N ALA A 599 -5.65 18.17 -4.85
CA ALA A 599 -6.99 17.83 -5.33
C ALA A 599 -7.06 17.78 -6.87
N VAL A 600 -6.47 18.76 -7.56
CA VAL A 600 -6.49 18.82 -9.03
C VAL A 600 -5.63 17.74 -9.65
N VAL A 601 -4.38 17.62 -9.20
CA VAL A 601 -3.45 16.62 -9.74
C VAL A 601 -3.92 15.20 -9.46
N ASN A 602 -4.50 14.94 -8.28
CA ASN A 602 -5.05 13.63 -7.98
C ASN A 602 -6.17 13.22 -8.92
N ARG A 603 -7.09 14.13 -9.23
CA ARG A 603 -8.22 13.82 -10.09
C ARG A 603 -7.80 13.67 -11.55
N VAL A 604 -7.00 14.59 -12.05
CA VAL A 604 -6.58 14.60 -13.47
C VAL A 604 -5.47 13.59 -13.75
N ALA A 605 -4.56 13.38 -12.79
CA ALA A 605 -3.45 12.47 -12.97
C ALA A 605 -3.84 10.99 -12.91
N VAL A 606 -4.90 10.61 -12.17
CA VAL A 606 -5.38 9.23 -12.12
C VAL A 606 -5.85 8.74 -13.50
N GLU A 607 -6.45 9.58 -14.28
CA GLU A 607 -6.96 9.20 -15.61
C GLU A 607 -5.87 9.13 -16.69
N ARG A 608 -4.81 9.93 -16.56
CA ARG A 608 -3.73 10.00 -17.58
C ARG A 608 -2.41 9.40 -17.16
N LEU A 609 -2.19 9.20 -15.85
CA LEU A 609 -0.95 8.73 -15.29
C LEU A 609 -1.15 7.38 -14.58
N ASN A 610 -1.74 6.43 -15.29
CA ASN A 610 -1.57 5.01 -14.96
C ASN A 610 -0.09 4.62 -14.95
N ASP A 611 0.78 5.54 -15.32
CA ASP A 611 2.22 5.39 -15.22
C ASP A 611 2.70 5.73 -13.80
N VAL A 612 2.72 4.72 -12.99
CA VAL A 612 3.13 4.77 -11.58
C VAL A 612 4.63 4.91 -11.40
N SER A 613 5.38 4.79 -12.48
CA SER A 613 6.81 5.05 -12.50
C SER A 613 7.14 6.54 -12.33
N VAL A 614 6.17 7.41 -12.60
CA VAL A 614 6.34 8.86 -12.45
C VAL A 614 6.25 9.24 -10.98
N THR A 615 7.35 9.68 -10.41
CA THR A 615 7.33 10.26 -9.07
C THR A 615 6.48 11.53 -9.05
N PRO A 616 5.85 11.92 -7.93
CA PRO A 616 5.15 13.19 -7.82
C PRO A 616 6.00 14.41 -8.20
N ARG A 617 7.31 14.37 -7.99
CA ARG A 617 8.26 15.40 -8.44
C ARG A 617 8.37 15.44 -9.97
N GLN A 618 8.41 14.28 -10.63
CA GLN A 618 8.39 14.19 -12.09
C GLN A 618 7.03 14.61 -12.64
N LEU A 619 5.93 14.22 -11.97
CA LEU A 619 4.59 14.66 -12.31
C LEU A 619 4.47 16.19 -12.24
N ARG A 620 4.95 16.82 -11.17
CA ARG A 620 5.01 18.27 -11.04
C ARG A 620 5.81 18.91 -12.17
N ARG A 621 6.97 18.36 -12.54
CA ARG A 621 7.75 18.83 -13.69
C ARG A 621 7.00 18.67 -15.00
N GLN A 622 6.34 17.54 -15.23
CA GLN A 622 5.54 17.31 -16.44
C GLN A 622 4.34 18.25 -16.53
N LEU A 623 3.73 18.57 -15.40
CA LEU A 623 2.63 19.51 -15.28
C LEU A 623 3.09 20.98 -15.25
N GLY A 624 4.39 21.26 -15.34
CA GLY A 624 4.93 22.61 -15.25
C GLY A 624 4.75 23.27 -13.87
N ILE A 625 4.38 22.49 -12.85
CA ILE A 625 4.21 22.95 -11.48
C ILE A 625 5.58 22.93 -10.81
N GLY A 626 6.18 24.10 -10.59
CA GLY A 626 7.47 24.23 -9.92
C GLY A 626 7.44 23.70 -8.47
N ASN A 627 8.62 23.52 -7.87
CA ASN A 627 8.72 23.21 -6.44
C ASN A 627 8.02 24.32 -5.66
N VAL A 628 7.08 23.96 -4.82
CA VAL A 628 6.42 24.88 -3.87
C VAL A 628 7.43 25.45 -2.90
N ASP A 629 8.53 24.71 -2.67
CA ASP A 629 9.63 25.10 -1.77
C ASP A 629 10.38 26.39 -2.21
N ASN A 630 10.25 26.79 -3.49
CA ASN A 630 10.80 28.07 -3.98
C ASN A 630 9.83 29.26 -3.82
N LEU A 631 8.68 29.05 -3.19
CA LEU A 631 7.67 30.08 -2.95
C LEU A 631 7.69 30.62 -1.50
N GLU A 632 8.59 30.10 -0.66
CA GLU A 632 8.81 30.57 0.71
C GLU A 632 10.05 31.48 0.85
N GLY A 633 10.55 32.04 -0.24
CA GLY A 633 11.65 33.01 -0.26
C GLY A 633 11.17 34.47 -0.30
#